data_ee3dd1098ff1e4fd1b75cf1da3b62aef
#
_entry.id   ee3dd1098ff1e4fd1b75cf1da3b62aef
#
_cell.length_a   1.000
_cell.length_b   1.000
_cell.length_c   1.000
_cell.angle_alpha   90.00
_cell.angle_beta   90.00
_cell.angle_gamma   90.00
#
_symmetry.space_group_name_H-M   'P 1'
#
loop_
_entity.id
_entity.type
_entity.pdbx_description
1 polymer ?
#
loop_
_entity_poly.entity_id
_entity_poly.type
_entity_poly.pdbx_seq_one_letter_code
_entity_poly.pdbx_strand_id
1 'polypeptide(L)'
;MSFLSSLFAALAVAGQPAAGPVTIFASRVLDGKGGQLKNATVVVDRGRILRVEPFKVDRPTYDFTGGTVMPGLIDIHVHATAYLNRQGRMHTAADGDTPVQAGYAAAANSYRTLLAGFTTVASIGAAEDKDLRDWIGRGEVPGPRIMTSLEPIADPSLSEAQLREEVGRRVDSGADLIKLFASKSIRDGGAQTMSEAQLRAACGEAKRRGVPSIVHAHSAASIKAAVLAGCHQIEHGVFADKEVIDLMVREGTFFGPQCSLVFRNYLENRQRFEGLGNFTAEGFAAMEKAIPLAVAVTRMAAATGGLQLVYGTDAVAGAHGRNADDLLCRVRQAGQRPMDAIIAATSR
;
A
#
# COMPACT_ATOMS: atom_id res chain seq x y z
N MET A 1 10.60 -34.34 26.26
CA MET A 1 11.23 -33.46 27.26
C MET A 1 12.11 -32.43 26.55
N SER A 2 11.81 -31.17 26.77
CA SER A 2 12.70 -30.02 26.58
C SER A 2 13.19 -29.69 25.17
N PHE A 3 12.40 -28.81 24.45
CA PHE A 3 12.88 -27.79 23.52
C PHE A 3 11.79 -26.72 23.37
N LEU A 4 11.58 -25.95 24.44
CA LEU A 4 10.70 -24.79 24.47
C LEU A 4 11.32 -23.78 25.43
N SER A 5 12.43 -23.18 25.03
CA SER A 5 13.00 -22.04 25.78
C SER A 5 14.06 -21.34 24.91
N SER A 6 13.70 -20.54 23.95
CA SER A 6 14.62 -19.54 23.33
C SER A 6 13.92 -18.61 22.33
N LEU A 7 12.66 -18.21 22.55
CA LEU A 7 11.99 -17.26 21.63
C LEU A 7 11.27 -16.10 22.35
N PHE A 8 11.74 -15.67 23.52
CA PHE A 8 11.20 -14.52 24.25
C PHE A 8 12.29 -13.51 24.61
N ALA A 9 13.00 -12.99 23.61
CA ALA A 9 13.97 -11.91 23.85
C ALA A 9 14.03 -10.89 22.73
N ALA A 10 12.88 -10.48 22.18
CA ALA A 10 12.83 -9.39 21.22
C ALA A 10 11.57 -8.52 21.35
N LEU A 11 10.97 -8.47 22.53
CA LEU A 11 9.97 -7.49 22.93
C LEU A 11 10.61 -6.57 23.97
N ALA A 12 11.69 -5.92 23.59
CA ALA A 12 12.21 -4.79 24.34
C ALA A 12 11.54 -3.54 23.78
N VAL A 13 10.46 -3.13 24.46
CA VAL A 13 10.29 -1.81 25.03
C VAL A 13 10.59 -0.67 24.04
N ALA A 14 9.57 0.12 23.75
CA ALA A 14 9.73 1.55 23.46
C ALA A 14 10.43 2.21 24.69
N GLY A 15 11.66 1.85 24.91
CA GLY A 15 12.58 2.43 25.88
C GLY A 15 13.28 3.60 25.23
N GLN A 16 13.50 4.66 25.99
CA GLN A 16 14.19 5.90 25.64
C GLN A 16 15.26 5.71 24.56
N PRO A 17 15.38 6.64 23.60
CA PRO A 17 16.42 6.56 22.58
C PRO A 17 17.76 6.33 23.28
N ALA A 18 18.47 5.26 22.89
CA ALA A 18 19.79 4.96 23.40
C ALA A 18 20.64 6.23 23.30
N ALA A 19 21.34 6.57 24.37
CA ALA A 19 22.23 7.73 24.39
C ALA A 19 23.42 7.49 23.44
N GLY A 20 23.25 7.80 22.15
CA GLY A 20 24.27 7.67 21.12
C GLY A 20 23.76 6.99 19.84
N PRO A 21 24.57 7.03 18.77
CA PRO A 21 24.23 6.39 17.50
C PRO A 21 24.09 4.87 17.61
N VAL A 22 23.07 4.31 16.97
CA VAL A 22 22.87 2.87 16.78
C VAL A 22 23.63 2.43 15.53
N THR A 23 24.39 1.36 15.63
CA THR A 23 25.15 0.78 14.52
C THR A 23 24.59 -0.60 14.16
N ILE A 24 24.26 -0.80 12.87
CA ILE A 24 23.63 -2.02 12.36
C ILE A 24 24.57 -2.58 11.29
N PHE A 25 25.28 -3.66 11.63
CA PHE A 25 26.12 -4.38 10.67
C PHE A 25 25.28 -5.43 9.92
N ALA A 26 25.56 -5.60 8.62
CA ALA A 26 25.06 -6.73 7.84
C ALA A 26 26.04 -7.19 6.77
N SER A 27 25.99 -8.49 6.43
CA SER A 27 26.78 -9.02 5.32
C SER A 27 26.39 -8.42 3.96
N ARG A 28 25.15 -7.90 3.85
CA ARG A 28 24.66 -7.16 2.70
C ARG A 28 23.79 -6.00 3.15
N VAL A 29 24.01 -4.83 2.57
CA VAL A 29 23.14 -3.65 2.75
C VAL A 29 22.64 -3.23 1.37
N LEU A 30 21.32 -3.12 1.22
CA LEU A 30 20.66 -2.58 0.01
C LEU A 30 20.23 -1.14 0.28
N ASP A 31 20.39 -0.26 -0.71
CA ASP A 31 20.00 1.16 -0.58
C ASP A 31 18.54 1.44 -1.01
N GLY A 32 17.84 0.40 -1.51
CA GLY A 32 16.50 0.53 -2.06
C GLY A 32 16.43 1.19 -3.44
N LYS A 33 17.56 1.60 -4.01
CA LYS A 33 17.68 2.28 -5.32
C LYS A 33 18.42 1.44 -6.36
N GLY A 34 18.77 0.21 -6.00
CA GLY A 34 19.49 -0.74 -6.84
C GLY A 34 20.96 -0.93 -6.45
N GLY A 35 21.50 -0.10 -5.58
CA GLY A 35 22.84 -0.25 -5.03
C GLY A 35 22.90 -1.26 -3.88
N GLN A 36 24.07 -1.88 -3.74
CA GLN A 36 24.36 -2.79 -2.64
C GLN A 36 25.80 -2.67 -2.14
N LEU A 37 25.96 -2.81 -0.83
CA LEU A 37 27.27 -2.92 -0.18
C LEU A 37 27.39 -4.28 0.49
N LYS A 38 28.60 -4.83 0.52
CA LYS A 38 28.91 -6.06 1.27
C LYS A 38 29.63 -5.70 2.57
N ASN A 39 29.30 -6.43 3.65
CA ASN A 39 29.94 -6.25 4.97
C ASN A 39 29.95 -4.80 5.43
N ALA A 40 28.78 -4.17 5.42
CA ALA A 40 28.64 -2.74 5.71
C ALA A 40 27.89 -2.49 7.02
N THR A 41 28.12 -1.33 7.63
CA THR A 41 27.43 -0.88 8.84
C THR A 41 26.62 0.37 8.56
N VAL A 42 25.32 0.32 8.84
CA VAL A 42 24.44 1.51 8.84
C VAL A 42 24.50 2.16 10.21
N VAL A 43 24.80 3.45 10.24
CA VAL A 43 24.85 4.26 11.48
C VAL A 43 23.60 5.13 11.53
N VAL A 44 22.80 4.95 12.58
CA VAL A 44 21.53 5.67 12.80
C VAL A 44 21.61 6.49 14.07
N ASP A 45 21.21 7.74 14.03
CA ASP A 45 21.04 8.59 15.21
C ASP A 45 19.72 9.36 15.11
N ARG A 46 18.97 9.43 16.21
CA ARG A 46 17.69 10.14 16.30
C ARG A 46 16.74 9.86 15.13
N GLY A 47 16.64 8.58 14.74
CA GLY A 47 15.74 8.15 13.66
C GLY A 47 16.20 8.49 12.23
N ARG A 48 17.47 8.93 12.06
CA ARG A 48 18.05 9.25 10.75
C ARG A 48 19.30 8.43 10.48
N ILE A 49 19.45 7.96 9.25
CA ILE A 49 20.70 7.35 8.78
C ILE A 49 21.73 8.49 8.64
N LEU A 50 22.79 8.46 9.45
CA LEU A 50 23.87 9.44 9.37
C LEU A 50 24.84 9.10 8.24
N ARG A 51 25.21 7.81 8.14
CA ARG A 51 26.16 7.31 7.14
C ARG A 51 26.09 5.79 7.04
N VAL A 52 26.70 5.27 6.00
CA VAL A 52 26.91 3.81 5.81
C VAL A 52 28.40 3.59 5.65
N GLU A 53 28.99 2.82 6.57
CA GLU A 53 30.40 2.44 6.54
C GLU A 53 30.56 1.19 5.68
N PRO A 54 31.51 1.16 4.72
CA PRO A 54 31.74 -0.02 3.85
C PRO A 54 32.54 -1.13 4.56
N PHE A 55 32.44 -1.22 5.88
CA PHE A 55 33.11 -2.21 6.72
C PHE A 55 32.31 -2.47 7.99
N LYS A 56 32.68 -3.55 8.72
CA LYS A 56 32.14 -3.84 10.04
C LYS A 56 32.84 -2.98 11.08
N VAL A 57 32.07 -2.16 11.81
CA VAL A 57 32.59 -1.45 12.97
C VAL A 57 32.85 -2.40 14.14
N ASP A 58 33.73 -2.01 15.04
CA ASP A 58 33.96 -2.79 16.25
C ASP A 58 32.70 -2.75 17.14
N ARG A 59 32.23 -3.91 17.55
CA ARG A 59 31.07 -4.12 18.42
C ARG A 59 29.81 -3.35 17.95
N PRO A 60 29.23 -3.68 16.78
CA PRO A 60 28.00 -3.04 16.34
C PRO A 60 26.85 -3.29 17.33
N THR A 61 25.92 -2.32 17.45
CA THR A 61 24.72 -2.45 18.31
C THR A 61 23.89 -3.67 17.89
N TYR A 62 23.75 -3.85 16.58
CA TYR A 62 23.11 -5.04 15.98
C TYR A 62 24.03 -5.67 14.96
N ASP A 63 24.22 -6.97 15.07
CA ASP A 63 25.09 -7.75 14.17
C ASP A 63 24.25 -8.77 13.40
N PHE A 64 24.01 -8.46 12.13
CA PHE A 64 23.33 -9.34 11.17
C PHE A 64 24.33 -10.02 10.21
N THR A 65 25.39 -10.63 10.77
CA THR A 65 26.31 -11.48 9.99
C THR A 65 25.50 -12.60 9.29
N GLY A 66 25.67 -12.73 7.96
CA GLY A 66 24.87 -13.63 7.12
C GLY A 66 23.53 -13.03 6.65
N GLY A 67 23.12 -11.89 7.21
CA GLY A 67 21.86 -11.22 6.89
C GLY A 67 21.98 -10.14 5.82
N THR A 68 20.82 -9.65 5.40
CA THR A 68 20.68 -8.47 4.54
C THR A 68 19.86 -7.41 5.26
N VAL A 69 20.37 -6.18 5.31
CA VAL A 69 19.65 -5.00 5.77
C VAL A 69 19.22 -4.19 4.54
N MET A 70 18.00 -3.71 4.56
CA MET A 70 17.42 -2.88 3.51
C MET A 70 16.48 -1.83 4.11
N PRO A 71 16.10 -0.76 3.38
CA PRO A 71 15.06 0.15 3.83
C PRO A 71 13.76 -0.60 4.13
N GLY A 72 13.00 -0.10 5.11
CA GLY A 72 11.66 -0.62 5.34
C GLY A 72 10.79 -0.49 4.09
N LEU A 73 9.95 -1.48 3.86
CA LEU A 73 9.07 -1.53 2.69
C LEU A 73 7.95 -0.50 2.78
N ILE A 74 7.50 -0.03 1.63
CA ILE A 74 6.40 0.92 1.44
C ILE A 74 5.27 0.21 0.68
N ASP A 75 4.05 0.31 1.18
CA ASP A 75 2.84 -0.16 0.52
C ASP A 75 1.89 1.02 0.30
N ILE A 76 1.77 1.47 -0.96
CA ILE A 76 1.01 2.68 -1.30
C ILE A 76 -0.50 2.46 -1.41
N HIS A 77 -1.00 1.27 -1.11
CA HIS A 77 -2.41 0.93 -1.19
C HIS A 77 -2.80 -0.12 -0.16
N VAL A 78 -3.27 0.34 0.99
CA VAL A 78 -3.85 -0.53 2.03
C VAL A 78 -5.14 0.09 2.58
N HIS A 79 -5.88 -0.69 3.37
CA HIS A 79 -7.05 -0.27 4.14
C HIS A 79 -6.85 -0.66 5.61
N ALA A 80 -6.01 0.09 6.32
CA ALA A 80 -5.52 -0.27 7.65
C ALA A 80 -6.63 -0.49 8.69
N THR A 81 -7.74 0.25 8.55
CA THR A 81 -8.92 0.16 9.42
C THR A 81 -9.94 -0.90 8.99
N ALA A 82 -9.75 -1.56 7.82
CA ALA A 82 -10.60 -2.67 7.43
C ALA A 82 -10.24 -3.94 8.21
N TYR A 83 -11.17 -4.50 8.97
CA TYR A 83 -10.92 -5.64 9.86
C TYR A 83 -12.05 -6.69 9.81
N LEU A 84 -11.76 -7.85 10.40
CA LEU A 84 -12.77 -8.88 10.65
C LEU A 84 -13.38 -8.65 12.03
N ASN A 85 -14.70 -8.54 12.09
CA ASN A 85 -15.44 -8.37 13.33
C ASN A 85 -15.33 -9.60 14.25
N ARG A 86 -15.95 -9.55 15.42
CA ARG A 86 -15.92 -10.65 16.42
C ARG A 86 -16.54 -11.96 15.91
N GLN A 87 -17.34 -11.95 14.85
CA GLN A 87 -17.85 -13.14 14.18
C GLN A 87 -16.92 -13.66 13.08
N GLY A 88 -15.77 -12.99 12.88
CA GLY A 88 -14.81 -13.34 11.84
C GLY A 88 -15.25 -12.95 10.43
N ARG A 89 -16.23 -12.06 10.28
CA ARG A 89 -16.68 -11.50 9.01
C ARG A 89 -16.11 -10.10 8.78
N MET A 90 -16.03 -9.67 7.53
CA MET A 90 -15.70 -8.28 7.20
C MET A 90 -16.61 -7.34 7.98
N HIS A 91 -16.02 -6.39 8.70
CA HIS A 91 -16.77 -5.41 9.48
C HIS A 91 -17.62 -4.51 8.60
N THR A 92 -18.83 -4.23 9.08
CA THR A 92 -19.77 -3.25 8.52
C THR A 92 -20.34 -2.38 9.64
N ALA A 93 -20.87 -1.21 9.32
CA ALA A 93 -21.51 -0.33 10.31
C ALA A 93 -22.70 -0.99 11.03
N ALA A 94 -23.28 -2.05 10.45
CA ALA A 94 -24.42 -2.78 11.05
C ALA A 94 -24.01 -3.79 12.14
N ASP A 95 -22.72 -4.08 12.31
CA ASP A 95 -22.25 -5.16 13.21
C ASP A 95 -22.33 -4.78 14.70
N GLY A 96 -22.50 -3.49 15.02
CA GLY A 96 -22.60 -2.99 16.37
C GLY A 96 -21.28 -3.03 17.16
N ASP A 97 -20.14 -3.19 16.49
CA ASP A 97 -18.84 -3.04 17.11
C ASP A 97 -18.64 -1.58 17.58
N THR A 98 -18.08 -1.42 18.76
CA THR A 98 -17.82 -0.08 19.30
C THR A 98 -16.62 0.57 18.63
N PRO A 99 -16.51 1.92 18.61
CA PRO A 99 -15.30 2.60 18.13
C PRO A 99 -14.01 2.11 18.80
N VAL A 100 -14.07 1.69 20.06
CA VAL A 100 -12.93 1.14 20.80
C VAL A 100 -12.51 -0.21 20.20
N GLN A 101 -13.46 -1.09 19.87
CA GLN A 101 -13.17 -2.37 19.23
C GLN A 101 -12.57 -2.18 17.83
N ALA A 102 -13.13 -1.27 17.05
CA ALA A 102 -12.57 -0.89 15.73
C ALA A 102 -11.13 -0.35 15.85
N GLY A 103 -10.88 0.53 16.83
CA GLY A 103 -9.54 1.07 17.10
C GLY A 103 -8.52 -0.02 17.46
N TYR A 104 -8.87 -0.99 18.30
CA TYR A 104 -7.99 -2.11 18.61
C TYR A 104 -7.72 -3.00 17.39
N ALA A 105 -8.72 -3.23 16.55
CA ALA A 105 -8.55 -4.02 15.33
C ALA A 105 -7.61 -3.30 14.34
N ALA A 106 -7.77 -1.99 14.15
CA ALA A 106 -6.91 -1.17 13.31
C ALA A 106 -5.45 -1.14 13.82
N ALA A 107 -5.24 -1.00 15.13
CA ALA A 107 -3.92 -1.07 15.75
C ALA A 107 -3.27 -2.44 15.54
N ALA A 108 -4.03 -3.53 15.69
CA ALA A 108 -3.53 -4.89 15.44
C ALA A 108 -3.16 -5.12 13.97
N ASN A 109 -3.92 -4.59 13.02
CA ASN A 109 -3.62 -4.64 11.59
C ASN A 109 -2.32 -3.88 11.27
N SER A 110 -2.17 -2.68 11.82
CA SER A 110 -0.96 -1.86 11.66
C SER A 110 0.27 -2.56 12.21
N TYR A 111 0.16 -3.17 13.39
CA TYR A 111 1.25 -3.94 13.99
C TYR A 111 1.65 -5.15 13.13
N ARG A 112 0.67 -5.91 12.59
CA ARG A 112 0.96 -7.03 11.67
C ARG A 112 1.67 -6.55 10.40
N THR A 113 1.24 -5.42 9.85
CA THR A 113 1.85 -4.82 8.65
C THR A 113 3.29 -4.38 8.93
N LEU A 114 3.55 -3.76 10.09
CA LEU A 114 4.90 -3.40 10.53
C LEU A 114 5.79 -4.64 10.69
N LEU A 115 5.31 -5.70 11.35
CA LEU A 115 6.05 -6.96 11.52
C LEU A 115 6.35 -7.67 10.19
N ALA A 116 5.55 -7.43 9.15
CA ALA A 116 5.83 -7.91 7.78
C ALA A 116 6.90 -7.07 7.05
N GLY A 117 7.51 -6.08 7.72
CA GLY A 117 8.59 -5.25 7.17
C GLY A 117 8.11 -3.98 6.44
N PHE A 118 6.81 -3.67 6.46
CA PHE A 118 6.27 -2.45 5.86
C PHE A 118 6.27 -1.32 6.89
N THR A 119 7.15 -0.34 6.69
CA THR A 119 7.37 0.77 7.63
C THR A 119 6.66 2.05 7.22
N THR A 120 6.09 2.10 6.01
CA THR A 120 5.24 3.18 5.53
C THR A 120 4.11 2.59 4.70
N VAL A 121 2.89 3.11 4.88
CA VAL A 121 1.72 2.72 4.09
C VAL A 121 0.88 3.93 3.71
N ALA A 122 0.20 3.85 2.55
CA ALA A 122 -0.92 4.73 2.25
C ALA A 122 -2.23 3.98 2.54
N SER A 123 -2.93 4.38 3.61
CA SER A 123 -4.27 3.86 3.93
C SER A 123 -5.31 4.75 3.28
N ILE A 124 -6.07 4.16 2.35
CA ILE A 124 -6.86 4.93 1.39
C ILE A 124 -8.34 4.56 1.39
N GLY A 125 -9.00 4.70 2.52
CA GLY A 125 -10.38 4.26 2.56
C GLY A 125 -11.27 4.68 3.72
N ALA A 126 -10.74 5.32 4.78
CA ALA A 126 -11.55 5.59 5.97
C ALA A 126 -11.12 6.87 6.71
N ALA A 127 -12.09 7.56 7.31
CA ALA A 127 -11.83 8.75 8.13
C ALA A 127 -10.99 8.42 9.37
N GLU A 128 -11.20 7.25 9.95
CA GLU A 128 -10.53 6.74 11.16
C GLU A 128 -9.03 6.50 10.96
N ASP A 129 -8.57 6.41 9.72
CA ASP A 129 -7.12 6.29 9.40
C ASP A 129 -6.34 7.48 9.97
N LYS A 130 -6.96 8.66 10.09
CA LYS A 130 -6.33 9.86 10.66
C LYS A 130 -5.98 9.66 12.14
N ASP A 131 -6.91 9.15 12.93
CA ASP A 131 -6.66 8.92 14.36
C ASP A 131 -5.57 7.87 14.54
N LEU A 132 -5.62 6.78 13.78
CA LEU A 132 -4.60 5.74 13.79
C LEU A 132 -3.22 6.30 13.42
N ARG A 133 -3.13 7.11 12.33
CA ARG A 133 -1.91 7.81 11.92
C ARG A 133 -1.34 8.66 13.03
N ASP A 134 -2.19 9.47 13.65
CA ASP A 134 -1.80 10.44 14.65
C ASP A 134 -1.30 9.75 15.95
N TRP A 135 -1.92 8.61 16.35
CA TRP A 135 -1.48 7.80 17.48
C TRP A 135 -0.16 7.07 17.22
N ILE A 136 0.01 6.49 16.02
CA ILE A 136 1.29 5.89 15.61
C ILE A 136 2.38 6.97 15.52
N GLY A 137 2.06 8.14 14.97
CA GLY A 137 2.99 9.27 14.84
C GLY A 137 3.53 9.80 16.17
N ARG A 138 2.75 9.66 17.25
CA ARG A 138 3.18 9.99 18.62
C ARG A 138 3.96 8.86 19.31
N GLY A 139 4.05 7.69 18.69
CA GLY A 139 4.71 6.52 19.28
C GLY A 139 3.88 5.77 20.33
N GLU A 140 2.60 6.08 20.45
CA GLU A 140 1.68 5.43 21.42
C GLU A 140 1.16 4.09 20.92
N VAL A 141 1.11 3.90 19.61
CA VAL A 141 0.69 2.65 18.96
C VAL A 141 1.80 2.20 18.00
N PRO A 142 2.28 0.96 18.08
CA PRO A 142 3.25 0.43 17.13
C PRO A 142 2.60 0.21 15.75
N GLY A 143 3.20 0.77 14.70
CA GLY A 143 2.71 0.66 13.35
C GLY A 143 3.63 1.32 12.33
N PRO A 144 3.36 1.15 11.03
CA PRO A 144 4.05 1.88 9.97
C PRO A 144 3.66 3.36 10.01
N ARG A 145 4.48 4.22 9.41
CA ARG A 145 4.03 5.57 9.08
C ARG A 145 2.83 5.48 8.14
N ILE A 146 1.73 6.12 8.50
CA ILE A 146 0.51 6.15 7.67
C ILE A 146 0.43 7.49 6.94
N MET A 147 0.11 7.43 5.65
CA MET A 147 -0.48 8.52 4.86
C MET A 147 -1.93 8.15 4.59
N THR A 148 -2.85 9.08 4.70
CA THR A 148 -4.28 8.76 4.50
C THR A 148 -4.98 9.69 3.52
N SER A 149 -5.92 9.12 2.75
CA SER A 149 -6.86 9.90 1.93
C SER A 149 -8.10 10.31 2.71
N LEU A 150 -8.25 9.84 3.93
CA LEU A 150 -9.55 9.78 4.58
C LEU A 150 -10.54 8.97 3.72
N GLU A 151 -11.82 9.33 3.71
CA GLU A 151 -12.80 8.66 2.84
C GLU A 151 -12.51 8.93 1.37
N PRO A 152 -12.66 7.93 0.49
CA PRO A 152 -12.48 8.11 -0.94
C PRO A 152 -13.62 8.95 -1.54
N ILE A 153 -13.38 9.55 -2.70
CA ILE A 153 -14.39 10.20 -3.52
C ILE A 153 -14.83 9.18 -4.60
N ALA A 154 -16.03 8.63 -4.44
CA ALA A 154 -16.53 7.54 -5.28
C ALA A 154 -17.85 7.86 -6.00
N ASP A 155 -18.53 8.97 -5.67
CA ASP A 155 -19.80 9.34 -6.26
C ASP A 155 -19.62 9.93 -7.67
N PRO A 156 -20.03 9.22 -8.74
CA PRO A 156 -19.89 9.70 -10.12
C PRO A 156 -20.92 10.77 -10.51
N SER A 157 -21.89 11.06 -9.65
CA SER A 157 -22.90 12.08 -9.90
C SER A 157 -22.44 13.51 -9.56
N LEU A 158 -21.30 13.63 -8.84
CA LEU A 158 -20.76 14.93 -8.46
C LEU A 158 -20.34 15.74 -9.68
N SER A 159 -20.75 17.00 -9.73
CA SER A 159 -20.26 17.96 -10.70
C SER A 159 -18.78 18.28 -10.48
N GLU A 160 -18.13 18.85 -11.48
CA GLU A 160 -16.72 19.30 -11.38
C GLU A 160 -16.50 20.27 -10.21
N ALA A 161 -17.48 21.17 -9.96
CA ALA A 161 -17.39 22.12 -8.85
C ALA A 161 -17.44 21.40 -7.49
N GLN A 162 -18.37 20.46 -7.32
CA GLN A 162 -18.49 19.65 -6.11
C GLN A 162 -17.27 18.77 -5.89
N LEU A 163 -16.66 18.23 -6.95
CA LEU A 163 -15.43 17.45 -6.83
C LEU A 163 -14.26 18.29 -6.32
N ARG A 164 -14.12 19.55 -6.79
CA ARG A 164 -13.10 20.48 -6.24
C ARG A 164 -13.36 20.77 -4.75
N GLU A 165 -14.61 21.00 -4.38
CA GLU A 165 -15.00 21.24 -3.00
C GLU A 165 -14.70 20.02 -2.11
N GLU A 166 -15.05 18.81 -2.57
CA GLU A 166 -14.78 17.55 -1.85
C GLU A 166 -13.29 17.32 -1.65
N VAL A 167 -12.45 17.57 -2.67
CA VAL A 167 -10.99 17.51 -2.55
C VAL A 167 -10.49 18.52 -1.52
N GLY A 168 -10.96 19.78 -1.62
CA GLY A 168 -10.62 20.83 -0.66
C GLY A 168 -10.94 20.41 0.77
N ARG A 169 -12.15 19.93 1.00
CA ARG A 169 -12.64 19.49 2.32
C ARG A 169 -11.78 18.39 2.92
N ARG A 170 -11.37 17.38 2.12
CA ARG A 170 -10.49 16.31 2.62
C ARG A 170 -9.10 16.82 2.98
N VAL A 171 -8.52 17.66 2.16
CA VAL A 171 -7.20 18.25 2.46
C VAL A 171 -7.27 19.12 3.72
N ASP A 172 -8.30 19.95 3.86
CA ASP A 172 -8.51 20.79 5.05
C ASP A 172 -8.76 19.95 6.32
N SER A 173 -9.33 18.74 6.15
CA SER A 173 -9.50 17.76 7.24
C SER A 173 -8.22 16.97 7.57
N GLY A 174 -7.14 17.17 6.80
CA GLY A 174 -5.83 16.56 7.07
C GLY A 174 -5.51 15.32 6.24
N ALA A 175 -6.14 15.15 5.08
CA ALA A 175 -5.74 14.13 4.11
C ALA A 175 -4.34 14.41 3.55
N ASP A 176 -3.50 13.39 3.49
CA ASP A 176 -2.15 13.45 2.91
C ASP A 176 -2.15 13.24 1.38
N LEU A 177 -3.24 12.68 0.87
CA LEU A 177 -3.48 12.36 -0.55
C LEU A 177 -4.98 12.27 -0.83
N ILE A 178 -5.37 12.20 -2.10
CA ILE A 178 -6.78 12.06 -2.50
C ILE A 178 -6.99 10.71 -3.19
N LYS A 179 -7.99 9.94 -2.73
CA LYS A 179 -8.44 8.69 -3.40
C LYS A 179 -9.70 8.94 -4.21
N LEU A 180 -9.66 8.52 -5.49
CA LEU A 180 -10.77 8.59 -6.43
C LEU A 180 -11.13 7.21 -6.97
N PHE A 181 -12.41 7.00 -7.32
CA PHE A 181 -12.89 5.80 -8.03
C PHE A 181 -13.35 6.20 -9.44
N ALA A 182 -12.49 5.99 -10.44
CA ALA A 182 -12.79 6.28 -11.85
C ALA A 182 -13.51 5.12 -12.56
N SER A 183 -13.59 3.96 -11.92
CA SER A 183 -14.28 2.78 -12.45
C SER A 183 -15.05 2.03 -11.37
N LYS A 184 -15.97 1.17 -11.80
CA LYS A 184 -16.56 0.13 -10.95
C LYS A 184 -15.48 -0.86 -10.48
N SER A 185 -15.79 -1.61 -9.41
CA SER A 185 -14.99 -2.75 -8.97
C SER A 185 -14.93 -3.83 -10.06
N ILE A 186 -13.93 -4.71 -10.01
CA ILE A 186 -13.87 -5.93 -10.81
C ILE A 186 -15.12 -6.79 -10.61
N ARG A 187 -15.67 -6.83 -9.39
CA ARG A 187 -16.91 -7.57 -9.09
C ARG A 187 -18.12 -7.08 -9.90
N ASP A 188 -18.06 -5.83 -10.36
CA ASP A 188 -19.10 -5.16 -11.17
C ASP A 188 -18.62 -4.88 -12.62
N GLY A 189 -17.56 -5.57 -13.07
CA GLY A 189 -17.06 -5.52 -14.44
C GLY A 189 -16.09 -4.38 -14.76
N GLY A 190 -15.70 -3.52 -13.81
CA GLY A 190 -14.63 -2.54 -13.96
C GLY A 190 -14.88 -1.38 -14.93
N ALA A 191 -16.14 -1.15 -15.36
CA ALA A 191 -16.47 -0.09 -16.30
C ALA A 191 -16.20 1.32 -15.74
N GLN A 192 -15.83 2.26 -16.61
CA GLN A 192 -15.59 3.66 -16.24
C GLN A 192 -16.84 4.30 -15.60
N THR A 193 -16.65 5.10 -14.55
CA THR A 193 -17.72 5.80 -13.83
C THR A 193 -17.55 7.33 -13.88
N MET A 194 -16.34 7.85 -13.76
CA MET A 194 -16.06 9.29 -13.83
C MET A 194 -15.59 9.68 -15.23
N SER A 195 -16.06 10.80 -15.74
CA SER A 195 -15.57 11.41 -16.98
C SER A 195 -14.15 11.98 -16.81
N GLU A 196 -13.44 12.21 -17.92
CA GLU A 196 -12.14 12.89 -17.90
C GLU A 196 -12.26 14.31 -17.29
N ALA A 197 -13.36 15.05 -17.56
CA ALA A 197 -13.58 16.38 -17.01
C ALA A 197 -13.71 16.34 -15.47
N GLN A 198 -14.46 15.39 -14.94
CA GLN A 198 -14.58 15.16 -13.49
C GLN A 198 -13.23 14.82 -12.86
N LEU A 199 -12.47 13.89 -13.46
CA LEU A 199 -11.14 13.53 -12.99
C LEU A 199 -10.16 14.71 -13.06
N ARG A 200 -10.21 15.51 -14.12
CA ARG A 200 -9.41 16.73 -14.27
C ARG A 200 -9.74 17.76 -13.18
N ALA A 201 -11.00 17.90 -12.82
CA ALA A 201 -11.41 18.78 -11.73
C ALA A 201 -10.84 18.33 -10.39
N ALA A 202 -10.98 17.04 -10.06
CA ALA A 202 -10.51 16.48 -8.78
C ALA A 202 -8.97 16.41 -8.70
N CYS A 203 -8.30 15.83 -9.72
CA CYS A 203 -6.84 15.70 -9.74
C CYS A 203 -6.13 17.05 -9.86
N GLY A 204 -6.73 17.99 -10.63
CA GLY A 204 -6.24 19.37 -10.74
C GLY A 204 -6.29 20.11 -9.41
N GLU A 205 -7.38 19.97 -8.66
CA GLU A 205 -7.51 20.56 -7.33
C GLU A 205 -6.53 19.92 -6.33
N ALA A 206 -6.39 18.59 -6.32
CA ALA A 206 -5.41 17.90 -5.49
C ALA A 206 -3.99 18.43 -5.76
N LYS A 207 -3.60 18.55 -7.03
CA LYS A 207 -2.30 19.12 -7.44
C LYS A 207 -2.16 20.58 -6.99
N ARG A 208 -3.20 21.40 -7.12
CA ARG A 208 -3.20 22.81 -6.66
C ARG A 208 -3.00 22.90 -5.14
N ARG A 209 -3.52 21.93 -4.40
CA ARG A 209 -3.39 21.82 -2.94
C ARG A 209 -2.07 21.15 -2.49
N GLY A 210 -1.24 20.71 -3.44
CA GLY A 210 0.06 20.11 -3.16
C GLY A 210 0.00 18.65 -2.66
N VAL A 211 -1.12 17.95 -2.90
CA VAL A 211 -1.29 16.54 -2.50
C VAL A 211 -1.44 15.64 -3.72
N PRO A 212 -0.90 14.40 -3.71
CA PRO A 212 -1.07 13.46 -4.81
C PRO A 212 -2.50 12.91 -4.87
N SER A 213 -2.92 12.50 -6.08
CA SER A 213 -4.17 11.79 -6.33
C SER A 213 -3.90 10.34 -6.71
N ILE A 214 -4.60 9.39 -6.09
CA ILE A 214 -4.54 7.95 -6.34
C ILE A 214 -5.90 7.51 -6.89
N VAL A 215 -5.92 6.89 -8.06
CA VAL A 215 -7.16 6.59 -8.80
C VAL A 215 -7.33 5.09 -8.99
N HIS A 216 -8.42 4.55 -8.42
CA HIS A 216 -8.90 3.21 -8.75
C HIS A 216 -9.46 3.22 -10.18
N ALA A 217 -8.83 2.48 -11.09
CA ALA A 217 -9.24 2.37 -12.48
C ALA A 217 -8.92 0.99 -13.06
N HIS A 218 -9.93 0.27 -13.54
CA HIS A 218 -9.74 -1.07 -14.10
C HIS A 218 -9.74 -1.09 -15.63
N SER A 219 -10.69 -0.40 -16.29
CA SER A 219 -10.80 -0.40 -17.76
C SER A 219 -9.76 0.51 -18.40
N ALA A 220 -9.30 0.17 -19.61
CA ALA A 220 -8.41 1.04 -20.40
C ALA A 220 -9.00 2.45 -20.57
N ALA A 221 -10.33 2.57 -20.75
CA ALA A 221 -11.01 3.86 -20.85
C ALA A 221 -10.87 4.69 -19.57
N SER A 222 -11.10 4.11 -18.37
CA SER A 222 -10.98 4.82 -17.09
C SER A 222 -9.53 5.20 -16.79
N ILE A 223 -8.57 4.35 -17.16
CA ILE A 223 -7.14 4.63 -17.03
C ILE A 223 -6.75 5.80 -17.94
N LYS A 224 -7.14 5.76 -19.22
CA LYS A 224 -6.86 6.82 -20.20
C LYS A 224 -7.42 8.15 -19.73
N ALA A 225 -8.68 8.17 -19.27
CA ALA A 225 -9.31 9.37 -18.75
C ALA A 225 -8.56 9.96 -17.54
N ALA A 226 -8.13 9.13 -16.60
CA ALA A 226 -7.39 9.56 -15.40
C ALA A 226 -5.99 10.09 -15.75
N VAL A 227 -5.27 9.42 -16.65
CA VAL A 227 -3.93 9.85 -17.08
C VAL A 227 -4.01 11.19 -17.82
N LEU A 228 -4.93 11.34 -18.79
CA LEU A 228 -5.13 12.59 -19.53
C LEU A 228 -5.65 13.72 -18.64
N ALA A 229 -6.34 13.41 -17.56
CA ALA A 229 -6.75 14.36 -16.53
C ALA A 229 -5.59 14.84 -15.64
N GLY A 230 -4.38 14.28 -15.77
CA GLY A 230 -3.21 14.63 -14.98
C GLY A 230 -3.24 14.08 -13.55
N CYS A 231 -3.95 12.98 -13.31
CA CYS A 231 -3.93 12.29 -12.03
C CYS A 231 -2.54 11.69 -11.77
N HIS A 232 -2.11 11.68 -10.50
CA HIS A 232 -0.75 11.32 -10.13
C HIS A 232 -0.46 9.83 -10.27
N GLN A 233 -1.41 8.97 -9.87
CA GLN A 233 -1.20 7.53 -9.77
C GLN A 233 -2.46 6.75 -10.13
N ILE A 234 -2.28 5.66 -10.86
CA ILE A 234 -3.33 4.69 -11.23
C ILE A 234 -3.12 3.40 -10.45
N GLU A 235 -4.22 2.87 -9.90
CA GLU A 235 -4.26 1.60 -9.17
C GLU A 235 -5.01 0.52 -9.95
N HIS A 236 -4.63 -0.73 -9.71
CA HIS A 236 -5.19 -1.96 -10.26
C HIS A 236 -4.92 -2.16 -11.76
N GLY A 237 -5.63 -1.47 -12.62
CA GLY A 237 -5.43 -1.55 -14.07
C GLY A 237 -5.65 -2.93 -14.68
N VAL A 238 -6.54 -3.77 -14.12
CA VAL A 238 -6.69 -5.19 -14.53
C VAL A 238 -6.94 -5.36 -16.02
N PHE A 239 -7.59 -4.38 -16.68
CA PHE A 239 -7.85 -4.38 -18.12
C PHE A 239 -6.98 -3.34 -18.86
N ALA A 240 -5.83 -2.96 -18.30
CA ALA A 240 -4.88 -2.11 -19.00
C ALA A 240 -4.30 -2.83 -20.22
N ASP A 241 -4.27 -2.15 -21.33
CA ASP A 241 -3.59 -2.58 -22.54
C ASP A 241 -2.27 -1.82 -22.73
N LYS A 242 -1.56 -2.15 -23.80
CA LYS A 242 -0.27 -1.50 -24.11
C LYS A 242 -0.43 0.00 -24.36
N GLU A 243 -1.55 0.44 -24.96
CA GLU A 243 -1.76 1.85 -25.29
C GLU A 243 -1.78 2.71 -24.02
N VAL A 244 -2.55 2.29 -23.00
CA VAL A 244 -2.63 3.04 -21.74
C VAL A 244 -1.36 2.92 -20.90
N ILE A 245 -0.63 1.80 -20.96
CA ILE A 245 0.70 1.68 -20.33
C ILE A 245 1.70 2.66 -20.96
N ASP A 246 1.76 2.71 -22.31
CA ASP A 246 2.61 3.67 -23.01
C ASP A 246 2.19 5.13 -22.74
N LEU A 247 0.90 5.38 -22.56
CA LEU A 247 0.39 6.70 -22.17
C LEU A 247 0.88 7.08 -20.76
N MET A 248 0.82 6.19 -19.79
CA MET A 248 1.37 6.44 -18.44
C MET A 248 2.86 6.74 -18.46
N VAL A 249 3.64 6.07 -19.34
CA VAL A 249 5.07 6.39 -19.52
C VAL A 249 5.26 7.81 -20.05
N ARG A 250 4.50 8.23 -21.08
CA ARG A 250 4.62 9.57 -21.67
C ARG A 250 4.25 10.69 -20.70
N GLU A 251 3.21 10.46 -19.90
CA GLU A 251 2.70 11.46 -18.95
C GLU A 251 3.41 11.40 -17.59
N GLY A 252 4.31 10.43 -17.37
CA GLY A 252 5.01 10.22 -16.10
C GLY A 252 4.11 9.79 -14.96
N THR A 253 2.96 9.19 -15.26
CA THR A 253 1.98 8.72 -14.28
C THR A 253 2.49 7.48 -13.58
N PHE A 254 2.37 7.42 -12.25
CA PHE A 254 2.69 6.24 -11.46
C PHE A 254 1.65 5.14 -11.67
N PHE A 255 2.10 3.89 -11.64
CA PHE A 255 1.21 2.73 -11.76
C PHE A 255 1.46 1.72 -10.65
N GLY A 256 0.40 1.42 -9.88
CA GLY A 256 0.37 0.45 -8.79
C GLY A 256 -0.52 -0.77 -9.13
N PRO A 257 -0.09 -1.71 -9.99
CA PRO A 257 -0.85 -2.94 -10.21
C PRO A 257 -0.74 -3.83 -8.97
N GLN A 258 -1.85 -4.40 -8.53
CA GLN A 258 -1.87 -5.47 -7.54
C GLN A 258 -1.77 -6.80 -8.29
N CYS A 259 -0.74 -7.59 -7.97
CA CYS A 259 -0.47 -8.83 -8.71
C CYS A 259 -1.50 -9.92 -8.40
N SER A 260 -1.80 -10.18 -7.12
CA SER A 260 -2.77 -11.21 -6.77
C SER A 260 -3.33 -11.16 -5.35
N LEU A 261 -2.66 -10.52 -4.38
CA LEU A 261 -2.97 -10.66 -2.96
C LEU A 261 -4.43 -10.35 -2.64
N VAL A 262 -4.95 -9.22 -3.12
CA VAL A 262 -6.32 -8.78 -2.80
C VAL A 262 -7.37 -9.80 -3.25
N PHE A 263 -7.29 -10.27 -4.49
CA PHE A 263 -8.27 -11.24 -5.02
C PHE A 263 -8.14 -12.60 -4.33
N ARG A 264 -6.90 -13.08 -4.13
CA ARG A 264 -6.65 -14.32 -3.39
C ARG A 264 -7.18 -14.25 -1.97
N ASN A 265 -6.96 -13.14 -1.26
CA ASN A 265 -7.48 -12.95 0.08
C ASN A 265 -9.01 -13.07 0.13
N TYR A 266 -9.72 -12.46 -0.83
CA TYR A 266 -11.18 -12.58 -0.90
C TYR A 266 -11.64 -14.00 -1.21
N LEU A 267 -10.97 -14.70 -2.13
CA LEU A 267 -11.32 -16.07 -2.49
C LEU A 267 -11.02 -17.08 -1.37
N GLU A 268 -9.84 -16.99 -0.76
CA GLU A 268 -9.41 -17.82 0.37
C GLU A 268 -10.31 -17.64 1.61
N ASN A 269 -10.87 -16.45 1.77
CA ASN A 269 -11.72 -16.05 2.89
C ASN A 269 -13.19 -15.81 2.48
N ARG A 270 -13.67 -16.42 1.38
CA ARG A 270 -14.96 -16.14 0.77
C ARG A 270 -16.10 -16.04 1.79
N GLN A 271 -16.24 -16.99 2.69
CA GLN A 271 -17.28 -17.01 3.72
C GLN A 271 -17.29 -15.79 4.65
N ARG A 272 -16.19 -15.06 4.74
CA ARG A 272 -16.04 -13.84 5.56
C ARG A 272 -16.58 -12.60 4.87
N PHE A 273 -16.74 -12.65 3.56
CA PHE A 273 -17.16 -11.51 2.72
C PHE A 273 -18.52 -11.77 2.05
N GLU A 274 -18.86 -13.02 1.71
CA GLU A 274 -20.03 -13.37 0.92
C GLU A 274 -21.33 -12.80 1.52
N GLY A 275 -22.14 -12.18 0.63
CA GLY A 275 -23.39 -11.52 1.01
C GLY A 275 -23.23 -10.07 1.49
N LEU A 276 -22.00 -9.51 1.50
CA LEU A 276 -21.76 -8.10 1.83
C LEU A 276 -21.60 -7.29 0.53
N GLY A 277 -22.49 -6.33 0.29
CA GLY A 277 -22.45 -5.50 -0.91
C GLY A 277 -22.38 -6.34 -2.19
N ASN A 278 -21.35 -6.09 -3.03
CA ASN A 278 -21.15 -6.82 -4.30
C ASN A 278 -20.27 -8.09 -4.17
N PHE A 279 -20.08 -8.62 -2.95
CA PHE A 279 -19.46 -9.94 -2.74
C PHE A 279 -20.50 -11.05 -2.96
N THR A 280 -20.99 -11.15 -4.19
CA THR A 280 -21.93 -12.18 -4.68
C THR A 280 -21.18 -13.33 -5.32
N ALA A 281 -21.88 -14.42 -5.67
CA ALA A 281 -21.29 -15.54 -6.40
C ALA A 281 -20.66 -15.09 -7.74
N GLU A 282 -21.33 -14.18 -8.45
CA GLU A 282 -20.84 -13.57 -9.70
C GLU A 282 -19.61 -12.70 -9.45
N GLY A 283 -19.63 -11.92 -8.37
CA GLY A 283 -18.48 -11.09 -7.94
C GLY A 283 -17.24 -11.93 -7.64
N PHE A 284 -17.39 -13.06 -6.93
CA PHE A 284 -16.29 -14.00 -6.70
C PHE A 284 -15.78 -14.64 -7.99
N ALA A 285 -16.68 -15.04 -8.89
CA ALA A 285 -16.30 -15.58 -10.19
C ALA A 285 -15.57 -14.54 -11.06
N ALA A 286 -15.95 -13.26 -10.97
CA ALA A 286 -15.25 -12.17 -11.64
C ALA A 286 -13.83 -11.97 -11.09
N MET A 287 -13.65 -12.02 -9.76
CA MET A 287 -12.32 -11.92 -9.13
C MET A 287 -11.42 -13.10 -9.50
N GLU A 288 -11.95 -14.31 -9.55
CA GLU A 288 -11.19 -15.50 -9.97
C GLU A 288 -10.64 -15.34 -11.40
N LYS A 289 -11.49 -14.87 -12.33
CA LYS A 289 -11.09 -14.56 -13.71
C LYS A 289 -10.10 -13.38 -13.80
N ALA A 290 -10.13 -12.47 -12.85
CA ALA A 290 -9.26 -11.28 -12.84
C ALA A 290 -7.80 -11.62 -12.44
N ILE A 291 -7.54 -12.67 -11.65
CA ILE A 291 -6.19 -13.01 -11.19
C ILE A 291 -5.20 -13.18 -12.36
N PRO A 292 -5.44 -14.03 -13.37
CA PRO A 292 -4.49 -14.18 -14.47
C PRO A 292 -4.31 -12.88 -15.27
N LEU A 293 -5.33 -12.03 -15.37
CA LEU A 293 -5.26 -10.73 -16.04
C LEU A 293 -4.39 -9.75 -15.24
N ALA A 294 -4.56 -9.68 -13.92
CA ALA A 294 -3.74 -8.86 -13.03
C ALA A 294 -2.25 -9.26 -13.10
N VAL A 295 -1.95 -10.56 -13.12
CA VAL A 295 -0.59 -11.06 -13.31
C VAL A 295 -0.04 -10.67 -14.69
N ALA A 296 -0.85 -10.77 -15.75
CA ALA A 296 -0.44 -10.41 -17.12
C ALA A 296 -0.17 -8.91 -17.24
N VAL A 297 -1.00 -8.05 -16.67
CA VAL A 297 -0.79 -6.59 -16.63
C VAL A 297 0.45 -6.25 -15.82
N THR A 298 0.63 -6.85 -14.65
CA THR A 298 1.85 -6.66 -13.85
C THR A 298 3.11 -7.05 -14.62
N ARG A 299 3.05 -8.14 -15.37
CA ARG A 299 4.16 -8.57 -16.27
C ARG A 299 4.42 -7.55 -17.37
N MET A 300 3.38 -7.07 -18.04
CA MET A 300 3.51 -6.04 -19.09
C MET A 300 4.11 -4.76 -18.51
N ALA A 301 3.61 -4.31 -17.35
CA ALA A 301 4.13 -3.14 -16.65
C ALA A 301 5.61 -3.30 -16.27
N ALA A 302 6.00 -4.45 -15.71
CA ALA A 302 7.39 -4.75 -15.33
C ALA A 302 8.35 -4.81 -16.53
N ALA A 303 7.85 -5.18 -17.71
CA ALA A 303 8.62 -5.23 -18.95
C ALA A 303 8.70 -3.87 -19.68
N THR A 304 7.90 -2.87 -19.27
CA THR A 304 7.84 -1.57 -19.94
C THR A 304 8.88 -0.61 -19.35
N GLY A 305 9.87 -0.25 -20.14
CA GLY A 305 10.90 0.73 -19.74
C GLY A 305 10.31 2.12 -19.53
N GLY A 306 10.79 2.83 -18.51
CA GLY A 306 10.35 4.20 -18.21
C GLY A 306 9.08 4.31 -17.40
N LEU A 307 8.28 3.24 -17.24
CA LEU A 307 7.08 3.26 -16.41
C LEU A 307 7.43 3.46 -14.93
N GLN A 308 6.74 4.37 -14.27
CA GLN A 308 6.87 4.62 -12.84
C GLN A 308 6.08 3.56 -12.05
N LEU A 309 6.65 2.36 -11.94
CA LEU A 309 6.00 1.23 -11.29
C LEU A 309 6.20 1.30 -9.78
N VAL A 310 5.13 1.39 -9.01
CA VAL A 310 5.09 1.44 -7.55
C VAL A 310 4.49 0.17 -6.94
N TYR A 311 4.62 0.03 -5.62
CA TYR A 311 4.15 -1.15 -4.90
C TYR A 311 2.92 -0.85 -4.06
N GLY A 312 1.81 -1.52 -4.33
CA GLY A 312 0.59 -1.49 -3.55
C GLY A 312 -0.06 -2.87 -3.54
N THR A 313 -0.71 -3.23 -2.44
CA THR A 313 -1.29 -4.57 -2.25
C THR A 313 -2.81 -4.59 -2.20
N ASP A 314 -3.43 -3.45 -1.91
CA ASP A 314 -4.84 -3.36 -1.55
C ASP A 314 -5.19 -4.26 -0.35
N ALA A 315 -4.27 -4.30 0.65
CA ALA A 315 -4.47 -5.12 1.85
C ALA A 315 -5.68 -4.63 2.65
N VAL A 316 -6.65 -5.52 2.77
CA VAL A 316 -7.92 -5.33 3.50
C VAL A 316 -8.03 -6.33 4.66
N ALA A 317 -9.19 -6.42 5.30
CA ALA A 317 -9.48 -7.43 6.31
C ALA A 317 -9.00 -8.84 5.90
N GLY A 318 -8.16 -9.47 6.73
CA GLY A 318 -7.56 -10.78 6.48
C GLY A 318 -6.24 -10.77 5.70
N ALA A 319 -5.86 -9.66 5.06
CA ALA A 319 -4.61 -9.55 4.28
C ALA A 319 -3.46 -8.84 5.03
N HIS A 320 -3.75 -8.13 6.13
CA HIS A 320 -2.73 -7.41 6.88
C HIS A 320 -1.66 -8.35 7.42
N GLY A 321 -0.40 -7.99 7.17
CA GLY A 321 0.77 -8.84 7.49
C GLY A 321 1.16 -9.81 6.38
N ARG A 322 0.35 -9.91 5.30
CA ARG A 322 0.64 -10.70 4.09
C ARG A 322 1.12 -9.84 2.92
N ASN A 323 1.33 -8.55 3.16
CA ASN A 323 1.69 -7.60 2.10
C ASN A 323 2.82 -8.11 1.19
N ALA A 324 3.83 -8.79 1.73
CA ALA A 324 4.94 -9.35 0.95
C ALA A 324 4.53 -10.47 -0.05
N ASP A 325 3.34 -11.07 0.07
CA ASP A 325 2.86 -12.08 -0.88
C ASP A 325 2.77 -11.51 -2.30
N ASP A 326 2.44 -10.22 -2.43
CA ASP A 326 2.36 -9.57 -3.72
C ASP A 326 3.74 -9.31 -4.35
N LEU A 327 4.81 -9.07 -3.54
CA LEU A 327 6.20 -9.05 -4.02
C LEU A 327 6.59 -10.39 -4.60
N LEU A 328 6.23 -11.48 -3.92
CA LEU A 328 6.49 -12.84 -4.42
C LEU A 328 5.74 -13.13 -5.72
N CYS A 329 4.49 -12.67 -5.85
CA CYS A 329 3.71 -12.77 -7.08
C CYS A 329 4.40 -12.01 -8.22
N ARG A 330 4.79 -10.76 -8.00
CA ARG A 330 5.47 -9.91 -8.99
C ARG A 330 6.75 -10.57 -9.52
N VAL A 331 7.56 -11.15 -8.65
CA VAL A 331 8.80 -11.83 -9.04
C VAL A 331 8.53 -13.18 -9.68
N ARG A 332 7.74 -14.05 -9.04
CA ARG A 332 7.62 -15.46 -9.43
C ARG A 332 6.63 -15.68 -10.59
N GLN A 333 5.56 -14.88 -10.65
CA GLN A 333 4.49 -15.06 -11.64
C GLN A 333 4.53 -13.99 -12.74
N ALA A 334 4.76 -12.73 -12.38
CA ALA A 334 4.85 -11.65 -13.36
C ALA A 334 6.26 -11.45 -13.95
N GLY A 335 7.30 -12.08 -13.40
CA GLY A 335 8.66 -12.04 -13.94
C GLY A 335 9.39 -10.71 -13.69
N GLN A 336 8.91 -9.88 -12.75
CA GLN A 336 9.64 -8.68 -12.36
C GLN A 336 10.99 -9.06 -11.72
N ARG A 337 12.07 -8.36 -12.08
CA ARG A 337 13.37 -8.63 -11.46
C ARG A 337 13.30 -8.33 -9.97
N PRO A 338 13.89 -9.16 -9.08
CA PRO A 338 13.77 -8.98 -7.63
C PRO A 338 14.19 -7.58 -7.14
N MET A 339 15.27 -7.03 -7.68
CA MET A 339 15.74 -5.69 -7.31
C MET A 339 14.74 -4.60 -7.74
N ASP A 340 14.11 -4.72 -8.91
CA ASP A 340 13.10 -3.75 -9.37
C ASP A 340 11.83 -3.80 -8.50
N ALA A 341 11.48 -5.00 -7.99
CA ALA A 341 10.37 -5.14 -7.04
C ALA A 341 10.71 -4.47 -5.69
N ILE A 342 11.95 -4.59 -5.21
CA ILE A 342 12.44 -3.88 -4.01
C ILE A 342 12.41 -2.36 -4.25
N ILE A 343 12.92 -1.89 -5.39
CA ILE A 343 12.91 -0.45 -5.73
C ILE A 343 11.48 0.10 -5.74
N ALA A 344 10.54 -0.64 -6.35
CA ALA A 344 9.12 -0.24 -6.39
C ALA A 344 8.47 -0.17 -4.99
N ALA A 345 8.97 -0.96 -4.03
CA ALA A 345 8.49 -1.02 -2.65
C ALA A 345 9.35 -0.22 -1.66
N THR A 346 10.29 0.62 -2.11
CA THR A 346 11.18 1.39 -1.20
C THR A 346 11.41 2.82 -1.65
N SER A 347 11.93 3.05 -2.85
CA SER A 347 12.41 4.37 -3.27
C SER A 347 11.57 5.04 -4.36
N ARG A 348 10.50 4.40 -4.81
CA ARG A 348 9.55 4.95 -5.78
C ARG A 348 8.21 5.31 -5.19
#